data_726b9172ddcb8718e717e7dcc824ed1e
#
_entry.id   726b9172ddcb8718e717e7dcc824ed1e
#
_cell.length_a   1.000
_cell.length_b   1.000
_cell.length_c   1.000
_cell.angle_alpha   90.00
_cell.angle_beta   90.00
_cell.angle_gamma   90.00
#
_symmetry.space_group_name_H-M   'P 1'
#
loop_
_entity.id
_entity.type
_entity.pdbx_description
1 polymer ?
#
loop_
_entity_poly.entity_id
_entity_poly.type
_entity_poly.pdbx_seq_one_letter_code
_entity_poly.pdbx_strand_id
1 'polypeptide(L)'
;MAGNSKDSKILAYKDLINQLNKTISTQTELIQSLQKTLEADRLEKENLRQQIEYLTKKLFGTSSEKRKDIDGQLNLFDEAEQEADPTWKQELPDDITVPEHKRKARRTHADLFKNVPSCDEIISLPEEERNCPTCGTQMECIGKEFVRHEFRFTPAKGKVVNIYRETYKCPECAISEEHPDDQTFVKAPVQEPLIPESYASESVVGWAMHQKYQNGLPLNRQESEWKQLGVPLSRATLANWIIYCAENYLCHVYDYFHRQLRMRKYLMADETRVQVLNEPERNPETDSWMWLFRSGEDGLPPILLYHYTETRAKFHAASFLQGFSGYLETDGYQGYNNLPDIKRCSCWAHVRRYFTDAIPKGKEYDYSLPAVQGVQFCSKLFDCERYSKAKNHTAEQRKQFRLEKEKPILEAFWNWLDQQRPNKGTRLAKAVNYAQNRKDTLMTYLEDGHCSLSNNLSENAIRPFTVGRKNWLFSASPKGAASSAIVYTMVEMAKAN
;
A
#
# COMPACT_ATOMS: atom_id res chain seq x y z
N MET A 1 -94.35 -4.72 -45.03
CA MET A 1 -93.67 -5.55 -44.01
C MET A 1 -92.18 -5.74 -44.27
N ALA A 2 -91.45 -4.67 -44.71
CA ALA A 2 -89.98 -4.77 -44.96
C ALA A 2 -89.09 -3.94 -44.04
N GLY A 3 -89.67 -3.17 -43.10
CA GLY A 3 -88.90 -2.35 -42.17
C GLY A 3 -88.32 -3.09 -40.95
N ASN A 4 -89.01 -4.11 -40.45
CA ASN A 4 -88.73 -4.78 -39.18
C ASN A 4 -87.45 -5.76 -39.24
N SER A 5 -87.06 -6.14 -40.45
CA SER A 5 -85.92 -7.06 -40.63
C SER A 5 -84.53 -6.33 -40.61
N LYS A 6 -84.45 -5.06 -40.99
CA LYS A 6 -83.25 -4.28 -40.98
C LYS A 6 -82.83 -3.83 -39.56
N ASP A 7 -83.80 -3.40 -38.78
CA ASP A 7 -83.59 -2.96 -37.40
C ASP A 7 -83.19 -4.07 -36.46
N SER A 8 -83.73 -5.30 -36.67
CA SER A 8 -83.34 -6.52 -35.95
C SER A 8 -81.88 -6.90 -36.24
N LYS A 9 -81.45 -6.78 -37.50
CA LYS A 9 -80.02 -7.04 -37.91
C LYS A 9 -79.12 -5.98 -37.33
N ILE A 10 -79.47 -4.70 -37.30
CA ILE A 10 -78.69 -3.60 -36.68
C ILE A 10 -78.51 -3.84 -35.20
N LEU A 11 -79.55 -4.27 -34.52
CA LEU A 11 -79.49 -4.59 -33.06
C LEU A 11 -78.50 -5.79 -32.83
N ALA A 12 -78.65 -6.87 -33.60
CA ALA A 12 -77.76 -8.02 -33.49
C ALA A 12 -76.26 -7.66 -33.77
N TYR A 13 -75.96 -6.77 -34.70
CA TYR A 13 -74.62 -6.30 -34.94
C TYR A 13 -74.11 -5.39 -33.82
N LYS A 14 -74.96 -4.60 -33.20
CA LYS A 14 -74.57 -3.80 -32.02
C LYS A 14 -74.21 -4.68 -30.81
N ASP A 15 -75.01 -5.75 -30.59
CA ASP A 15 -74.72 -6.70 -29.51
C ASP A 15 -73.41 -7.47 -29.80
N LEU A 16 -73.13 -7.86 -31.03
CA LEU A 16 -71.88 -8.52 -31.44
C LEU A 16 -70.69 -7.56 -31.26
N ILE A 17 -70.81 -6.30 -31.62
CA ILE A 17 -69.75 -5.27 -31.43
C ILE A 17 -69.50 -5.06 -29.94
N ASN A 18 -70.52 -5.02 -29.10
CA ASN A 18 -70.39 -4.89 -27.67
C ASN A 18 -69.67 -6.15 -27.05
N GLN A 19 -70.00 -7.34 -27.52
CA GLN A 19 -69.30 -8.58 -27.11
C GLN A 19 -67.85 -8.57 -27.55
N LEU A 20 -67.57 -8.17 -28.79
CA LEU A 20 -66.21 -8.10 -29.30
C LEU A 20 -65.35 -7.08 -28.51
N ASN A 21 -65.95 -5.89 -28.23
CA ASN A 21 -65.27 -4.85 -27.42
C ASN A 21 -64.99 -5.35 -26.01
N LYS A 22 -65.89 -6.08 -25.37
CA LYS A 22 -65.67 -6.69 -24.06
C LYS A 22 -64.59 -7.76 -24.10
N THR A 23 -64.52 -8.57 -25.16
CA THR A 23 -63.49 -9.57 -25.36
C THR A 23 -62.12 -8.91 -25.57
N ILE A 24 -62.04 -7.85 -26.39
CA ILE A 24 -60.82 -7.05 -26.60
C ILE A 24 -60.33 -6.43 -25.29
N SER A 25 -61.22 -5.85 -24.47
CA SER A 25 -60.86 -5.29 -23.16
C SER A 25 -60.24 -6.36 -22.24
N THR A 26 -60.92 -7.53 -22.14
CA THR A 26 -60.43 -8.64 -21.32
C THR A 26 -59.07 -9.19 -21.82
N GLN A 27 -58.90 -9.29 -23.16
CA GLN A 27 -57.64 -9.72 -23.74
C GLN A 27 -56.50 -8.69 -23.51
N THR A 28 -56.83 -7.40 -23.56
CA THR A 28 -55.84 -6.33 -23.30
C THR A 28 -55.40 -6.36 -21.83
N GLU A 29 -56.32 -6.58 -20.89
CA GLU A 29 -56.00 -6.72 -19.46
C GLU A 29 -55.14 -7.95 -19.21
N LEU A 30 -55.42 -9.09 -19.87
CA LEU A 30 -54.65 -10.32 -19.78
C LEU A 30 -53.22 -10.14 -20.34
N ILE A 31 -53.09 -9.46 -21.50
CA ILE A 31 -51.78 -9.14 -22.09
C ILE A 31 -50.96 -8.27 -21.15
N GLN A 32 -51.55 -7.23 -20.55
CA GLN A 32 -50.88 -6.37 -19.60
C GLN A 32 -50.43 -7.15 -18.33
N SER A 33 -51.27 -8.06 -17.85
CA SER A 33 -50.95 -8.94 -16.71
C SER A 33 -49.79 -9.87 -17.06
N LEU A 34 -49.83 -10.52 -18.24
CA LEU A 34 -48.78 -11.41 -18.72
C LEU A 34 -47.46 -10.65 -18.93
N GLN A 35 -47.50 -9.45 -19.48
CA GLN A 35 -46.28 -8.61 -19.62
C GLN A 35 -45.65 -8.28 -18.27
N LYS A 36 -46.45 -7.92 -17.27
CA LYS A 36 -45.97 -7.70 -15.90
C LYS A 36 -45.32 -8.94 -15.30
N THR A 37 -45.95 -10.10 -15.46
CA THR A 37 -45.40 -11.38 -14.96
C THR A 37 -44.11 -11.73 -15.67
N LEU A 38 -44.04 -11.53 -16.98
CA LEU A 38 -42.86 -11.83 -17.79
C LEU A 38 -41.66 -10.92 -17.45
N GLU A 39 -41.93 -9.66 -17.09
CA GLU A 39 -40.92 -8.74 -16.59
C GLU A 39 -40.41 -9.11 -15.20
N ALA A 40 -41.30 -9.56 -14.30
CA ALA A 40 -40.95 -10.09 -12.99
C ALA A 40 -40.08 -11.36 -13.10
N ASP A 41 -40.49 -12.32 -13.91
CA ASP A 41 -39.75 -13.57 -14.15
C ASP A 41 -38.36 -13.30 -14.81
N ARG A 42 -38.28 -12.31 -15.69
CA ARG A 42 -37.00 -11.91 -16.29
C ARG A 42 -36.04 -11.37 -15.24
N LEU A 43 -36.55 -10.55 -14.34
CA LEU A 43 -35.77 -9.99 -13.22
C LEU A 43 -35.30 -11.07 -12.25
N GLU A 44 -36.20 -12.01 -11.90
CA GLU A 44 -35.87 -13.15 -11.04
C GLU A 44 -34.83 -14.07 -11.68
N LYS A 45 -34.95 -14.36 -12.97
CA LYS A 45 -33.96 -15.16 -13.73
C LYS A 45 -32.60 -14.50 -13.78
N GLU A 46 -32.53 -13.18 -13.92
CA GLU A 46 -31.28 -12.44 -13.88
C GLU A 46 -30.63 -12.50 -12.48
N ASN A 47 -31.46 -12.36 -11.43
CA ASN A 47 -30.99 -12.48 -10.04
C ASN A 47 -30.46 -13.89 -9.72
N LEU A 48 -31.15 -14.93 -10.18
CA LEU A 48 -30.71 -16.33 -10.00
C LEU A 48 -29.40 -16.60 -10.75
N ARG A 49 -29.21 -16.06 -11.96
CA ARG A 49 -27.95 -16.17 -12.69
C ARG A 49 -26.79 -15.51 -11.94
N GLN A 50 -27.00 -14.33 -11.36
CA GLN A 50 -25.99 -13.66 -10.55
C GLN A 50 -25.65 -14.44 -9.28
N GLN A 51 -26.63 -15.08 -8.65
CA GLN A 51 -26.40 -15.96 -7.50
C GLN A 51 -25.60 -17.21 -7.88
N ILE A 52 -25.92 -17.83 -9.01
CA ILE A 52 -25.16 -18.99 -9.54
C ILE A 52 -23.73 -18.59 -9.87
N GLU A 53 -23.51 -17.45 -10.56
CA GLU A 53 -22.17 -16.95 -10.84
C GLU A 53 -21.37 -16.67 -9.57
N TYR A 54 -22.02 -16.09 -8.55
CA TYR A 54 -21.40 -15.87 -7.25
C TYR A 54 -21.03 -17.17 -6.54
N LEU A 55 -21.95 -18.13 -6.49
CA LEU A 55 -21.71 -19.43 -5.84
C LEU A 55 -20.66 -20.25 -6.59
N THR A 56 -20.69 -20.25 -7.93
CA THR A 56 -19.69 -20.91 -8.76
C THR A 56 -18.30 -20.32 -8.52
N LYS A 57 -18.20 -18.98 -8.44
CA LYS A 57 -16.96 -18.29 -8.15
C LYS A 57 -16.45 -18.52 -6.73
N LYS A 58 -17.36 -18.72 -5.77
CA LYS A 58 -17.03 -19.05 -4.38
C LYS A 58 -16.57 -20.51 -4.21
N LEU A 59 -17.12 -21.44 -4.97
CA LEU A 59 -16.83 -22.89 -4.86
C LEU A 59 -15.66 -23.31 -5.76
N PHE A 60 -15.50 -22.69 -6.93
CA PHE A 60 -14.55 -23.12 -7.96
C PHE A 60 -13.58 -22.02 -8.40
N GLY A 61 -13.72 -20.80 -7.87
CA GLY A 61 -12.79 -19.72 -8.16
C GLY A 61 -11.47 -19.98 -7.46
N THR A 62 -10.43 -20.24 -8.22
CA THR A 62 -9.05 -20.14 -7.72
C THR A 62 -8.88 -18.72 -7.15
N SER A 63 -8.35 -18.61 -5.95
CA SER A 63 -7.99 -17.36 -5.30
C SER A 63 -6.75 -16.76 -5.99
N SER A 64 -6.86 -16.42 -7.29
CA SER A 64 -5.84 -15.65 -7.97
C SER A 64 -6.15 -14.16 -7.80
N GLU A 65 -5.14 -13.37 -7.43
CA GLU A 65 -5.20 -11.92 -7.34
C GLU A 65 -5.45 -11.21 -8.69
N LYS A 66 -5.80 -11.93 -9.75
CA LYS A 66 -6.19 -11.35 -11.04
C LYS A 66 -7.49 -10.57 -10.88
N ARG A 67 -7.37 -9.30 -10.50
CA ARG A 67 -8.44 -8.32 -10.71
C ARG A 67 -8.62 -8.15 -12.21
N LYS A 68 -9.85 -8.37 -12.70
CA LYS A 68 -10.22 -7.96 -14.05
C LYS A 68 -10.12 -6.45 -14.12
N ASP A 69 -9.41 -5.96 -15.12
CA ASP A 69 -9.16 -4.58 -15.41
C ASP A 69 -10.45 -3.75 -15.42
N ILE A 70 -10.39 -2.58 -14.80
CA ILE A 70 -11.37 -1.52 -14.97
C ILE A 70 -10.85 -0.72 -16.15
N ASP A 71 -11.59 -0.73 -17.27
CA ASP A 71 -11.33 0.06 -18.46
C ASP A 71 -11.00 1.52 -18.09
N GLY A 72 -9.83 1.99 -18.51
CA GLY A 72 -9.38 3.37 -18.40
C GLY A 72 -8.15 3.64 -17.54
N GLN A 73 -7.58 2.65 -16.83
CA GLN A 73 -6.27 2.75 -16.23
C GLN A 73 -5.30 1.87 -17.02
N LEU A 74 -4.50 2.49 -17.89
CA LEU A 74 -3.35 1.85 -18.53
C LEU A 74 -2.45 1.25 -17.46
N ASN A 75 -2.48 -0.08 -17.35
CA ASN A 75 -1.54 -0.82 -16.56
C ASN A 75 -0.18 -0.74 -17.26
N LEU A 76 0.75 -0.03 -16.66
CA LEU A 76 2.14 0.11 -17.15
C LEU A 76 2.88 -1.24 -17.30
N PHE A 77 2.24 -2.36 -16.95
CA PHE A 77 2.81 -3.71 -16.97
C PHE A 77 2.15 -4.64 -18.01
N ASP A 78 1.05 -4.23 -18.65
CA ASP A 78 0.37 -5.10 -19.63
C ASP A 78 1.10 -5.16 -20.99
N GLU A 79 1.90 -4.15 -21.32
CA GLU A 79 2.70 -4.19 -22.57
C GLU A 79 3.75 -5.31 -22.55
N ALA A 80 4.42 -5.53 -21.43
CA ALA A 80 5.43 -6.58 -21.30
C ALA A 80 4.85 -8.00 -21.20
N GLU A 81 3.62 -8.15 -20.71
CA GLU A 81 2.93 -9.45 -20.63
C GLU A 81 2.22 -9.81 -21.94
N GLN A 82 1.83 -8.82 -22.76
CA GLN A 82 1.22 -9.05 -24.08
C GLN A 82 2.24 -9.44 -25.15
N GLU A 83 3.52 -9.07 -24.99
CA GLU A 83 4.61 -9.47 -25.88
C GLU A 83 5.30 -10.77 -25.47
N ALA A 84 4.97 -11.34 -24.29
CA ALA A 84 5.53 -12.61 -23.84
C ALA A 84 4.91 -13.78 -24.62
N ASP A 85 5.76 -14.52 -25.36
CA ASP A 85 5.36 -15.72 -26.09
C ASP A 85 4.81 -16.79 -25.14
N PRO A 86 3.50 -17.14 -25.20
CA PRO A 86 2.90 -18.12 -24.29
C PRO A 86 3.39 -19.57 -24.53
N THR A 87 4.22 -19.80 -25.56
CA THR A 87 4.75 -21.13 -25.90
C THR A 87 6.11 -21.42 -25.27
N TRP A 88 6.73 -20.43 -24.62
CA TRP A 88 8.04 -20.61 -23.99
C TRP A 88 7.90 -21.35 -22.65
N LYS A 89 7.94 -22.66 -22.70
CA LYS A 89 8.06 -23.52 -21.51
C LYS A 89 9.53 -23.60 -21.09
N GLN A 90 9.87 -23.01 -19.97
CA GLN A 90 11.13 -23.29 -19.31
C GLN A 90 11.07 -24.73 -18.79
N GLU A 91 11.88 -25.61 -19.32
CA GLU A 91 12.04 -26.97 -18.76
C GLU A 91 12.59 -26.83 -17.35
N LEU A 92 11.80 -27.27 -16.37
CA LEU A 92 12.28 -27.40 -14.99
C LEU A 92 13.37 -28.47 -14.98
N PRO A 93 14.55 -28.22 -14.40
CA PRO A 93 15.54 -29.26 -14.22
C PRO A 93 14.99 -30.35 -13.30
N ASP A 94 15.22 -31.62 -13.69
CA ASP A 94 14.90 -32.78 -12.90
C ASP A 94 15.45 -32.69 -11.47
N ASP A 95 14.76 -33.34 -10.54
CA ASP A 95 15.03 -33.40 -9.10
C ASP A 95 16.51 -33.33 -8.72
N ILE A 96 16.91 -32.19 -8.18
CA ILE A 96 18.23 -32.02 -7.58
C ILE A 96 18.18 -32.61 -6.17
N THR A 97 18.70 -33.81 -6.02
CA THR A 97 19.12 -34.36 -4.72
C THR A 97 20.14 -33.38 -4.09
N VAL A 98 19.73 -32.70 -3.02
CA VAL A 98 20.59 -31.77 -2.27
C VAL A 98 21.68 -32.57 -1.55
N PRO A 99 22.97 -32.46 -1.93
CA PRO A 99 24.03 -33.09 -1.17
C PRO A 99 24.18 -32.41 0.19
N GLU A 100 24.47 -33.18 1.22
CA GLU A 100 24.79 -32.72 2.57
C GLU A 100 25.71 -31.50 2.55
N HIS A 101 25.27 -30.34 3.07
CA HIS A 101 26.06 -29.12 3.09
C HIS A 101 27.21 -29.23 4.07
N LYS A 102 28.41 -29.54 3.57
CA LYS A 102 29.67 -29.22 4.29
C LYS A 102 29.74 -27.69 4.40
N ARG A 103 29.78 -27.14 5.63
CA ARG A 103 30.03 -25.72 5.88
C ARG A 103 31.33 -25.33 5.16
N LYS A 104 31.23 -24.50 4.11
CA LYS A 104 32.40 -23.89 3.47
C LYS A 104 33.09 -22.99 4.49
N ALA A 105 34.42 -23.05 4.52
CA ALA A 105 35.24 -22.16 5.35
C ALA A 105 34.84 -20.69 5.09
N ARG A 106 34.78 -19.87 6.16
CA ARG A 106 34.44 -18.44 6.09
C ARG A 106 35.51 -17.77 5.21
N ARG A 107 35.09 -17.18 4.09
CA ARG A 107 36.01 -16.43 3.22
C ARG A 107 36.49 -15.20 3.96
N THR A 108 37.76 -14.84 3.83
CA THR A 108 38.33 -13.61 4.38
C THR A 108 37.86 -12.40 3.56
N HIS A 109 37.89 -11.21 4.13
CA HIS A 109 37.57 -9.97 3.39
C HIS A 109 38.51 -9.78 2.18
N ALA A 110 39.80 -10.16 2.31
CA ALA A 110 40.75 -10.12 1.21
C ALA A 110 40.35 -11.02 0.03
N ASP A 111 39.77 -12.22 0.32
CA ASP A 111 39.28 -13.12 -0.73
C ASP A 111 38.01 -12.56 -1.43
N LEU A 112 37.19 -11.82 -0.69
CA LEU A 112 35.96 -11.23 -1.22
C LEU A 112 36.24 -10.08 -2.19
N PHE A 113 37.27 -9.27 -1.93
CA PHE A 113 37.56 -8.06 -2.68
C PHE A 113 38.71 -8.15 -3.65
N LYS A 114 39.22 -9.35 -3.92
CA LYS A 114 40.41 -9.59 -4.76
C LYS A 114 40.39 -8.91 -6.13
N ASN A 115 39.19 -8.76 -6.72
CA ASN A 115 39.02 -8.19 -8.06
C ASN A 115 38.40 -6.78 -8.02
N VAL A 116 38.34 -6.14 -6.86
CA VAL A 116 37.78 -4.79 -6.69
C VAL A 116 38.93 -3.80 -6.50
N PRO A 117 38.95 -2.65 -7.25
CA PRO A 117 39.95 -1.63 -7.02
C PRO A 117 39.95 -1.17 -5.57
N SER A 118 41.11 -1.06 -4.93
CA SER A 118 41.25 -0.61 -3.56
C SER A 118 42.12 0.64 -3.49
N CYS A 119 41.87 1.50 -2.51
CA CYS A 119 42.72 2.63 -2.16
C CYS A 119 42.84 2.72 -0.63
N ASP A 120 43.94 3.26 -0.16
CA ASP A 120 44.19 3.48 1.26
C ASP A 120 43.69 4.90 1.64
N GLU A 121 43.00 4.98 2.73
CA GLU A 121 42.62 6.24 3.38
C GLU A 121 43.29 6.27 4.75
N ILE A 122 44.15 7.26 4.94
CA ILE A 122 44.94 7.41 6.15
C ILE A 122 44.33 8.52 6.99
N ILE A 123 43.92 8.20 8.19
CA ILE A 123 43.36 9.16 9.15
C ILE A 123 44.46 9.60 10.09
N SER A 124 44.81 10.88 10.00
CA SER A 124 45.85 11.51 10.79
C SER A 124 45.24 12.43 11.84
N LEU A 125 45.93 12.61 12.96
CA LEU A 125 45.54 13.66 13.93
C LEU A 125 45.73 15.05 13.30
N PRO A 126 44.78 15.99 13.54
CA PRO A 126 45.00 17.41 13.24
C PRO A 126 46.31 17.91 13.86
N GLU A 127 47.00 18.84 13.22
CA GLU A 127 48.27 19.38 13.73
C GLU A 127 48.18 19.90 15.15
N GLU A 128 47.04 20.51 15.49
CA GLU A 128 46.75 21.09 16.81
C GLU A 128 46.66 20.01 17.91
N GLU A 129 46.29 18.79 17.54
CA GLU A 129 46.13 17.67 18.49
C GLU A 129 47.36 16.74 18.55
N ARG A 130 48.46 17.08 17.80
CA ARG A 130 49.72 16.31 17.82
C ARG A 130 50.64 16.68 18.95
N ASN A 131 50.16 17.37 19.98
CA ASN A 131 50.94 17.67 21.15
C ASN A 131 50.73 16.65 22.24
N CYS A 132 51.80 16.22 22.88
CA CYS A 132 51.77 15.25 23.98
C CYS A 132 50.93 15.80 25.12
N PRO A 133 49.90 15.08 25.60
CA PRO A 133 49.02 15.55 26.67
C PRO A 133 49.76 15.67 28.01
N THR A 134 50.89 15.03 28.16
CA THR A 134 51.71 15.01 29.39
C THR A 134 52.76 16.14 29.46
N CYS A 135 53.52 16.35 28.33
CA CYS A 135 54.64 17.31 28.33
C CYS A 135 54.54 18.41 27.28
N GLY A 136 53.48 18.42 26.45
CA GLY A 136 53.24 19.44 25.43
C GLY A 136 54.15 19.35 24.15
N THR A 137 55.10 18.44 24.10
CA THR A 137 56.02 18.27 22.93
C THR A 137 55.27 17.68 21.73
N GLN A 138 55.59 18.10 20.51
CA GLN A 138 54.98 17.57 19.30
C GLN A 138 55.34 16.09 19.08
N MET A 139 54.30 15.27 18.93
CA MET A 139 54.45 13.80 18.74
C MET A 139 54.78 13.46 17.28
N GLU A 140 55.59 12.45 17.10
CA GLU A 140 55.93 11.89 15.78
C GLU A 140 55.01 10.69 15.43
N CYS A 141 54.63 10.58 14.17
CA CYS A 141 53.90 9.43 13.67
C CYS A 141 54.85 8.24 13.56
N ILE A 142 54.64 7.19 14.36
CA ILE A 142 55.50 6.01 14.40
C ILE A 142 54.97 4.84 13.56
N GLY A 143 53.78 4.93 13.01
CA GLY A 143 53.23 3.87 12.18
C GLY A 143 51.74 4.01 11.88
N LYS A 144 51.23 3.09 11.08
CA LYS A 144 49.84 2.98 10.67
C LYS A 144 49.27 1.66 11.18
N GLU A 145 48.10 1.69 11.77
CA GLU A 145 47.36 0.49 12.16
C GLU A 145 46.21 0.28 11.18
N PHE A 146 46.07 -0.95 10.67
CA PHE A 146 44.92 -1.31 9.88
C PHE A 146 43.64 -1.33 10.76
N VAL A 147 42.62 -0.56 10.42
CA VAL A 147 41.38 -0.48 11.20
C VAL A 147 40.30 -1.38 10.58
N ARG A 148 39.97 -1.16 9.31
CA ARG A 148 38.92 -1.93 8.64
C ARG A 148 38.96 -1.80 7.12
N HIS A 149 38.29 -2.72 6.43
CA HIS A 149 37.85 -2.54 5.05
C HIS A 149 36.49 -1.88 5.00
N GLU A 150 36.30 -0.93 4.09
CA GLU A 150 35.02 -0.27 3.83
C GLU A 150 34.75 -0.30 2.32
N PHE A 151 33.63 -0.89 1.90
CA PHE A 151 33.23 -0.91 0.50
C PHE A 151 32.37 0.31 0.19
N ARG A 152 32.93 1.29 -0.50
CA ARG A 152 32.22 2.50 -0.96
C ARG A 152 31.79 2.34 -2.40
N PHE A 153 30.52 2.62 -2.68
CA PHE A 153 29.92 2.49 -4.00
C PHE A 153 29.46 3.84 -4.53
N THR A 154 29.88 4.14 -5.76
CA THR A 154 29.28 5.19 -6.58
C THR A 154 28.52 4.49 -7.70
N PRO A 155 27.28 4.92 -8.10
CA PRO A 155 26.54 4.24 -9.15
C PRO A 155 27.42 3.92 -10.36
N ALA A 156 27.41 2.65 -10.80
CA ALA A 156 28.27 2.06 -11.83
C ALA A 156 29.77 1.95 -11.53
N LYS A 157 30.25 2.35 -10.33
CA LYS A 157 31.65 2.16 -9.92
C LYS A 157 31.74 1.80 -8.45
N GLY A 158 32.28 0.64 -8.12
CA GLY A 158 32.59 0.24 -6.77
C GLY A 158 34.09 0.29 -6.51
N LYS A 159 34.51 0.69 -5.32
CA LYS A 159 35.88 0.64 -4.85
C LYS A 159 35.92 0.13 -3.41
N VAL A 160 37.00 -0.60 -3.08
CA VAL A 160 37.33 -0.93 -1.68
C VAL A 160 38.21 0.17 -1.14
N VAL A 161 37.87 0.66 0.05
CA VAL A 161 38.68 1.62 0.79
C VAL A 161 39.26 0.91 2.00
N ASN A 162 40.59 0.87 2.06
CA ASN A 162 41.31 0.36 3.22
C ASN A 162 41.56 1.52 4.18
N ILE A 163 41.00 1.46 5.36
CA ILE A 163 41.05 2.53 6.34
C ILE A 163 42.17 2.19 7.34
N TYR A 164 43.13 3.10 7.46
CA TYR A 164 44.26 3.01 8.39
C TYR A 164 44.19 4.23 9.32
N ARG A 165 44.65 4.05 10.55
CA ARG A 165 44.88 5.16 11.49
C ARG A 165 46.34 5.24 11.87
N GLU A 166 46.83 6.45 11.98
CA GLU A 166 48.18 6.71 12.47
C GLU A 166 48.22 6.61 14.00
N THR A 167 49.34 6.09 14.50
CA THR A 167 49.66 6.04 15.91
C THR A 167 50.85 6.95 16.18
N TYR A 168 50.71 7.86 17.08
CA TYR A 168 51.73 8.82 17.47
C TYR A 168 52.30 8.42 18.83
N LYS A 169 53.61 8.60 18.98
CA LYS A 169 54.36 8.38 20.24
C LYS A 169 55.05 9.67 20.63
N CYS A 170 55.03 10.02 21.91
CA CYS A 170 55.81 11.14 22.43
C CYS A 170 57.30 10.65 22.56
N PRO A 171 58.24 11.33 21.88
CA PRO A 171 59.64 10.95 21.98
C PRO A 171 60.26 11.16 23.38
N GLU A 172 59.77 12.20 24.10
CA GLU A 172 60.34 12.53 25.43
C GLU A 172 59.74 11.62 26.54
N CYS A 173 58.45 11.37 26.58
CA CYS A 173 57.85 10.49 27.58
C CYS A 173 58.28 9.00 27.45
N ALA A 174 58.78 8.62 26.26
CA ALA A 174 59.25 7.25 25.99
C ALA A 174 60.62 6.93 26.61
N ILE A 175 61.35 7.93 27.09
CA ILE A 175 62.76 7.82 27.54
C ILE A 175 62.85 7.97 29.10
N SER A 176 61.78 8.28 29.79
CA SER A 176 61.77 8.48 31.24
C SER A 176 61.87 7.12 31.98
N GLU A 177 62.99 6.92 32.69
CA GLU A 177 63.18 5.77 33.59
C GLU A 177 62.29 5.82 34.86
N GLU A 178 61.75 7.03 35.16
CA GLU A 178 60.93 7.23 36.39
C GLU A 178 59.50 6.75 36.25
N HIS A 179 58.98 6.64 35.01
CA HIS A 179 57.61 6.15 34.74
C HIS A 179 57.61 5.24 33.52
N PRO A 180 58.07 3.98 33.60
CA PRO A 180 58.18 3.06 32.47
C PRO A 180 56.82 2.67 31.88
N ASP A 181 55.71 2.86 32.61
CA ASP A 181 54.34 2.57 32.16
C ASP A 181 53.63 3.78 31.53
N ASP A 182 54.24 4.97 31.54
CA ASP A 182 53.67 6.22 31.02
C ASP A 182 53.99 6.48 29.54
N GLN A 183 54.21 5.43 28.74
CA GLN A 183 54.39 5.58 27.31
C GLN A 183 53.10 6.15 26.68
N THR A 184 53.10 7.44 26.38
CA THR A 184 51.95 8.07 25.77
C THR A 184 51.89 7.74 24.27
N PHE A 185 51.00 6.83 23.93
CA PHE A 185 50.60 6.56 22.56
C PHE A 185 49.22 7.15 22.29
N VAL A 186 49.11 7.95 21.24
CA VAL A 186 47.84 8.50 20.80
C VAL A 186 47.53 8.00 19.40
N LYS A 187 46.37 7.41 19.24
CA LYS A 187 45.88 6.92 17.96
C LYS A 187 44.88 7.96 17.40
N ALA A 188 44.99 8.23 16.11
CA ALA A 188 44.02 9.12 15.43
C ALA A 188 42.58 8.59 15.62
N PRO A 189 41.59 9.45 15.96
CA PRO A 189 40.20 9.05 16.09
C PRO A 189 39.68 8.58 14.72
N VAL A 190 38.97 7.47 14.69
CA VAL A 190 38.37 6.91 13.48
C VAL A 190 36.87 6.80 13.70
N GLN A 191 36.12 7.22 12.70
CA GLN A 191 34.67 7.08 12.72
C GLN A 191 34.29 5.60 12.85
N GLU A 192 33.34 5.29 13.73
CA GLU A 192 32.80 3.95 13.86
C GLU A 192 32.20 3.46 12.54
N PRO A 193 32.35 2.16 12.20
CA PRO A 193 31.75 1.63 10.98
C PRO A 193 30.22 1.69 11.07
N LEU A 194 29.57 1.87 9.91
CA LEU A 194 28.11 1.86 9.84
C LEU A 194 27.49 0.61 10.50
N ILE A 195 28.13 -0.53 10.28
CA ILE A 195 27.75 -1.81 10.88
C ILE A 195 29.01 -2.44 11.48
N PRO A 196 29.01 -2.77 12.79
CA PRO A 196 30.15 -3.42 13.43
C PRO A 196 30.59 -4.69 12.70
N GLU A 197 31.89 -4.89 12.60
CA GLU A 197 32.53 -6.05 11.93
C GLU A 197 32.11 -6.25 10.45
N SER A 198 31.63 -5.19 9.80
CA SER A 198 31.19 -5.22 8.41
C SER A 198 32.00 -4.26 7.54
N TYR A 199 32.04 -4.55 6.25
CA TYR A 199 32.58 -3.66 5.21
C TYR A 199 31.49 -2.82 4.52
N ALA A 200 30.29 -2.80 5.08
CA ALA A 200 29.18 -1.98 4.58
C ALA A 200 29.47 -0.49 4.78
N SER A 201 29.33 0.29 3.72
CA SER A 201 29.27 1.76 3.80
C SER A 201 27.83 2.25 3.63
N GLU A 202 27.58 3.51 4.01
CA GLU A 202 26.30 4.18 3.83
C GLU A 202 25.87 4.16 2.35
N SER A 203 26.84 4.30 1.44
CA SER A 203 26.57 4.37 0.00
C SER A 203 26.08 3.04 -0.57
N VAL A 204 26.63 1.89 -0.14
CA VAL A 204 26.19 0.59 -0.64
C VAL A 204 24.88 0.15 -0.02
N VAL A 205 24.67 0.42 1.27
CA VAL A 205 23.39 0.09 1.93
C VAL A 205 22.27 0.98 1.41
N GLY A 206 22.51 2.29 1.27
CA GLY A 206 21.56 3.23 0.68
C GLY A 206 21.19 2.86 -0.76
N TRP A 207 22.18 2.43 -1.55
CA TRP A 207 21.92 1.91 -2.90
C TRP A 207 21.07 0.65 -2.89
N ALA A 208 21.37 -0.32 -2.04
CA ALA A 208 20.56 -1.55 -1.93
C ALA A 208 19.12 -1.28 -1.50
N MET A 209 18.92 -0.32 -0.58
CA MET A 209 17.61 0.15 -0.18
C MET A 209 16.89 0.83 -1.34
N HIS A 210 17.54 1.76 -2.05
CA HIS A 210 16.98 2.45 -3.20
C HIS A 210 16.54 1.47 -4.28
N GLN A 211 17.39 0.53 -4.65
CA GLN A 211 17.06 -0.48 -5.65
C GLN A 211 15.85 -1.33 -5.25
N LYS A 212 15.77 -1.75 -3.99
CA LYS A 212 14.65 -2.60 -3.54
C LYS A 212 13.35 -1.82 -3.38
N TYR A 213 13.39 -0.68 -2.70
CA TYR A 213 12.16 -0.01 -2.23
C TYR A 213 11.67 1.08 -3.18
N GLN A 214 12.58 1.68 -3.96
CA GLN A 214 12.23 2.66 -4.99
C GLN A 214 12.03 2.00 -6.36
N ASN A 215 12.98 1.14 -6.78
CA ASN A 215 12.98 0.56 -8.12
C ASN A 215 12.35 -0.84 -8.17
N GLY A 216 11.93 -1.38 -7.00
CA GLY A 216 11.30 -2.70 -6.91
C GLY A 216 12.23 -3.88 -7.23
N LEU A 217 13.56 -3.67 -7.25
CA LEU A 217 14.53 -4.72 -7.58
C LEU A 217 14.79 -5.64 -6.36
N PRO A 218 14.34 -6.91 -6.37
CA PRO A 218 14.51 -7.80 -5.24
C PRO A 218 15.99 -8.13 -4.95
N LEU A 219 16.30 -8.45 -3.70
CA LEU A 219 17.69 -8.69 -3.27
C LEU A 219 18.37 -9.84 -4.01
N ASN A 220 17.64 -10.86 -4.46
CA ASN A 220 18.20 -11.95 -5.26
C ASN A 220 18.69 -11.48 -6.64
N ARG A 221 18.02 -10.49 -7.26
CA ARG A 221 18.48 -9.88 -8.51
C ARG A 221 19.67 -8.97 -8.26
N GLN A 222 19.64 -8.19 -7.17
CA GLN A 222 20.80 -7.39 -6.76
C GLN A 222 22.04 -8.27 -6.48
N GLU A 223 21.89 -9.43 -5.83
CA GLU A 223 22.96 -10.41 -5.63
C GLU A 223 23.60 -10.82 -6.96
N SER A 224 22.79 -11.06 -7.99
CA SER A 224 23.27 -11.40 -9.33
C SER A 224 24.02 -10.24 -9.98
N GLU A 225 23.54 -9.02 -9.84
CA GLU A 225 24.17 -7.80 -10.34
C GLU A 225 25.53 -7.55 -9.66
N TRP A 226 25.59 -7.62 -8.33
CA TRP A 226 26.83 -7.49 -7.57
C TRP A 226 27.88 -8.53 -7.97
N LYS A 227 27.43 -9.77 -8.21
CA LYS A 227 28.33 -10.83 -8.68
C LYS A 227 28.93 -10.51 -10.05
N GLN A 228 28.16 -9.90 -10.97
CA GLN A 228 28.66 -9.46 -12.28
C GLN A 228 29.69 -8.33 -12.15
N LEU A 229 29.53 -7.46 -11.16
CA LEU A 229 30.46 -6.40 -10.82
C LEU A 229 31.72 -6.91 -10.07
N GLY A 230 31.84 -8.23 -9.86
CA GLY A 230 33.00 -8.87 -9.18
C GLY A 230 32.92 -8.84 -7.65
N VAL A 231 31.80 -8.39 -7.06
CA VAL A 231 31.59 -8.32 -5.60
C VAL A 231 30.55 -9.36 -5.19
N PRO A 232 30.93 -10.46 -4.52
CA PRO A 232 30.04 -11.55 -4.16
C PRO A 232 29.19 -11.18 -2.90
N LEU A 233 28.32 -10.19 -3.01
CA LEU A 233 27.37 -9.83 -1.96
C LEU A 233 26.16 -10.75 -2.02
N SER A 234 25.94 -11.53 -0.97
CA SER A 234 24.77 -12.40 -0.90
C SER A 234 23.52 -11.61 -0.55
N ARG A 235 22.36 -12.09 -1.02
CA ARG A 235 21.05 -11.52 -0.62
C ARG A 235 20.86 -11.52 0.91
N ALA A 236 21.44 -12.49 1.62
CA ALA A 236 21.39 -12.54 3.08
C ALA A 236 22.20 -11.40 3.72
N THR A 237 23.40 -11.14 3.19
CA THR A 237 24.25 -10.00 3.63
C THR A 237 23.51 -8.67 3.42
N LEU A 238 22.97 -8.45 2.21
CA LEU A 238 22.21 -7.24 1.90
C LEU A 238 20.98 -7.08 2.80
N ALA A 239 20.25 -8.17 3.07
CA ALA A 239 19.09 -8.15 3.97
C ALA A 239 19.49 -7.79 5.40
N ASN A 240 20.58 -8.39 5.91
CA ASN A 240 21.07 -8.11 7.27
C ASN A 240 21.53 -6.65 7.42
N TRP A 241 22.17 -6.07 6.41
CA TRP A 241 22.59 -4.67 6.42
C TRP A 241 21.37 -3.73 6.46
N ILE A 242 20.36 -4.00 5.63
CA ILE A 242 19.12 -3.21 5.62
C ILE A 242 18.40 -3.32 6.96
N ILE A 243 18.28 -4.54 7.51
CA ILE A 243 17.64 -4.77 8.81
C ILE A 243 18.39 -4.02 9.91
N TYR A 244 19.72 -4.16 9.97
CA TYR A 244 20.54 -3.48 10.96
C TYR A 244 20.36 -1.96 10.92
N CYS A 245 20.44 -1.35 9.72
CA CYS A 245 20.27 0.09 9.57
C CYS A 245 18.86 0.55 9.90
N ALA A 246 17.84 -0.25 9.58
CA ALA A 246 16.47 0.06 9.95
C ALA A 246 16.28 0.03 11.48
N GLU A 247 16.78 -1.01 12.16
CA GLU A 247 16.61 -1.21 13.61
C GLU A 247 17.44 -0.24 14.46
N ASN A 248 18.63 0.20 13.98
CA ASN A 248 19.55 0.99 14.82
C ASN A 248 19.61 2.48 14.46
N TYR A 249 19.21 2.87 13.24
CA TYR A 249 19.30 4.26 12.79
C TYR A 249 17.96 4.81 12.33
N LEU A 250 17.31 4.16 11.36
CA LEU A 250 16.10 4.70 10.75
C LEU A 250 14.88 4.61 11.68
N CYS A 251 14.89 3.70 12.64
CA CYS A 251 13.83 3.59 13.66
C CYS A 251 13.65 4.91 14.45
N HIS A 252 14.72 5.63 14.75
CA HIS A 252 14.64 6.91 15.48
C HIS A 252 13.91 7.99 14.69
N VAL A 253 14.15 8.04 13.36
CA VAL A 253 13.46 8.95 12.44
C VAL A 253 12.00 8.51 12.27
N TYR A 254 11.77 7.20 12.17
CA TYR A 254 10.42 6.62 12.11
C TYR A 254 9.61 6.99 13.35
N ASP A 255 10.17 6.84 14.55
CA ASP A 255 9.51 7.17 15.82
C ASP A 255 9.23 8.69 15.93
N TYR A 256 10.13 9.51 15.41
CA TYR A 256 9.89 10.94 15.31
C TYR A 256 8.67 11.24 14.43
N PHE A 257 8.61 10.68 13.22
CA PHE A 257 7.47 10.85 12.32
C PHE A 257 6.18 10.28 12.92
N HIS A 258 6.25 9.17 13.64
CA HIS A 258 5.09 8.61 14.33
C HIS A 258 4.54 9.56 15.39
N ARG A 259 5.40 10.19 16.18
CA ARG A 259 4.98 11.23 17.13
C ARG A 259 4.34 12.42 16.41
N GLN A 260 4.96 12.91 15.33
CA GLN A 260 4.42 14.02 14.53
C GLN A 260 3.07 13.66 13.87
N LEU A 261 2.91 12.45 13.37
CA LEU A 261 1.65 11.98 12.78
C LEU A 261 0.50 12.04 13.81
N ARG A 262 0.73 11.58 15.03
CA ARG A 262 -0.30 11.58 16.08
C ARG A 262 -0.69 12.99 16.58
N MET A 263 0.12 14.00 16.30
CA MET A 263 -0.20 15.40 16.60
C MET A 263 -1.08 16.05 15.52
N ARG A 264 -1.28 15.37 14.38
CA ARG A 264 -2.19 15.83 13.33
C ARG A 264 -3.64 15.64 13.75
N LYS A 265 -4.55 16.34 13.08
CA LYS A 265 -6.00 16.24 13.35
C LYS A 265 -6.74 15.36 12.33
N TYR A 266 -6.14 15.18 11.16
CA TYR A 266 -6.73 14.45 10.05
C TYR A 266 -5.78 13.38 9.57
N LEU A 267 -6.17 12.12 9.75
CA LEU A 267 -5.41 10.97 9.30
C LEU A 267 -6.22 10.14 8.31
N MET A 268 -5.50 9.36 7.53
CA MET A 268 -6.04 8.36 6.62
C MET A 268 -5.28 7.05 6.85
N ALA A 269 -5.98 5.93 6.74
CA ALA A 269 -5.36 4.61 6.89
C ALA A 269 -5.86 3.64 5.83
N ASP A 270 -4.96 2.73 5.46
CA ASP A 270 -5.23 1.59 4.57
C ASP A 270 -4.32 0.44 4.96
N GLU A 271 -4.62 -0.79 4.56
CA GLU A 271 -3.76 -1.94 4.80
C GLU A 271 -3.80 -2.93 3.66
N THR A 272 -2.70 -3.64 3.49
CA THR A 272 -2.56 -4.70 2.48
C THR A 272 -1.91 -5.94 3.05
N ARG A 273 -2.18 -7.09 2.44
CA ARG A 273 -1.57 -8.36 2.86
C ARG A 273 -0.08 -8.38 2.54
N VAL A 274 0.67 -9.08 3.37
CA VAL A 274 2.05 -9.46 3.13
C VAL A 274 2.26 -10.88 3.64
N GLN A 275 2.98 -11.69 2.87
CA GLN A 275 3.38 -13.03 3.32
C GLN A 275 4.71 -12.94 4.05
N VAL A 276 4.80 -13.56 5.23
CA VAL A 276 6.04 -13.67 6.01
C VAL A 276 6.27 -15.14 6.35
N LEU A 277 7.42 -15.69 5.92
CA LEU A 277 7.62 -17.14 5.94
C LEU A 277 7.93 -17.70 7.33
N ASN A 278 8.75 -16.99 8.12
CA ASN A 278 9.26 -17.49 9.39
C ASN A 278 8.70 -16.68 10.58
N GLU A 279 7.37 -16.57 10.65
CA GLU A 279 6.69 -16.06 11.84
C GLU A 279 6.61 -17.16 12.90
N PRO A 280 6.94 -16.88 14.17
CA PRO A 280 6.82 -17.86 15.25
C PRO A 280 5.36 -18.38 15.35
N GLU A 281 5.20 -19.68 15.49
CA GLU A 281 3.90 -20.36 15.70
C GLU A 281 2.84 -20.12 14.62
N ARG A 282 3.24 -19.64 13.43
CA ARG A 282 2.31 -19.39 12.31
C ARG A 282 2.71 -20.15 11.06
N ASN A 283 1.70 -20.60 10.32
CA ASN A 283 1.91 -21.22 9.01
C ASN A 283 2.42 -20.17 8.01
N PRO A 284 3.47 -20.46 7.22
CA PRO A 284 4.00 -19.57 6.19
C PRO A 284 2.98 -19.09 5.14
N GLU A 285 1.87 -19.82 4.95
CA GLU A 285 0.79 -19.43 4.05
C GLU A 285 -0.20 -18.42 4.66
N THR A 286 -0.06 -18.12 5.96
CA THR A 286 -0.94 -17.19 6.64
C THR A 286 -0.62 -15.75 6.26
N ASP A 287 -1.66 -14.98 5.93
CA ASP A 287 -1.50 -13.56 5.63
C ASP A 287 -1.11 -12.74 6.87
N SER A 288 -0.05 -11.99 6.76
CA SER A 288 0.29 -10.88 7.64
C SER A 288 -0.04 -9.54 6.96
N TRP A 289 0.14 -8.43 7.63
CA TRP A 289 -0.42 -7.16 7.17
C TRP A 289 0.60 -6.03 7.19
N MET A 290 0.59 -5.24 6.12
CA MET A 290 1.27 -3.97 6.04
C MET A 290 0.22 -2.86 6.08
N TRP A 291 0.21 -2.09 7.15
CA TRP A 291 -0.63 -0.92 7.34
C TRP A 291 0.08 0.31 6.80
N LEU A 292 -0.70 1.24 6.31
CA LEU A 292 -0.29 2.58 6.00
C LEU A 292 -1.12 3.55 6.83
N PHE A 293 -0.45 4.44 7.53
CA PHE A 293 -1.06 5.60 8.19
C PHE A 293 -0.45 6.87 7.61
N ARG A 294 -1.28 7.82 7.23
CA ARG A 294 -0.80 9.07 6.68
C ARG A 294 -1.59 10.27 7.18
N SER A 295 -1.00 11.46 7.12
CA SER A 295 -1.74 12.72 7.31
C SER A 295 -2.69 12.96 6.14
N GLY A 296 -3.83 13.59 6.42
CA GLY A 296 -4.73 14.15 5.42
C GLY A 296 -4.18 15.43 4.78
N GLU A 297 -5.01 16.09 3.96
CA GLU A 297 -4.68 17.38 3.33
C GLU A 297 -4.96 18.54 4.31
N ASP A 298 -4.11 18.72 5.31
CA ASP A 298 -4.23 19.75 6.35
C ASP A 298 -3.37 20.99 6.10
N GLY A 299 -2.76 21.11 4.91
CA GLY A 299 -1.90 22.21 4.53
C GLY A 299 -0.46 22.15 5.07
N LEU A 300 -0.13 21.08 5.82
CA LEU A 300 1.21 20.84 6.34
C LEU A 300 1.93 19.76 5.52
N PRO A 301 3.27 19.69 5.56
CA PRO A 301 4.02 18.64 4.87
C PRO A 301 3.47 17.25 5.19
N PRO A 302 3.21 16.38 4.19
CA PRO A 302 2.60 15.08 4.41
C PRO A 302 3.50 14.15 5.22
N ILE A 303 2.87 13.33 6.07
CA ILE A 303 3.54 12.27 6.83
C ILE A 303 2.92 10.94 6.42
N LEU A 304 3.77 9.98 6.05
CA LEU A 304 3.37 8.63 5.65
C LEU A 304 4.17 7.61 6.45
N LEU A 305 3.49 6.66 7.08
CA LEU A 305 4.12 5.62 7.89
C LEU A 305 3.56 4.25 7.50
N TYR A 306 4.45 3.35 7.12
CA TYR A 306 4.12 1.94 6.98
C TYR A 306 4.35 1.22 8.31
N HIS A 307 3.51 0.26 8.62
CA HIS A 307 3.60 -0.52 9.85
C HIS A 307 3.26 -1.99 9.60
N TYR A 308 4.16 -2.87 9.93
CA TYR A 308 3.96 -4.31 9.79
C TYR A 308 3.32 -4.91 11.03
N THR A 309 2.36 -5.82 10.83
CA THR A 309 1.77 -6.64 11.90
C THR A 309 1.45 -8.05 11.43
N GLU A 310 1.47 -8.99 12.34
CA GLU A 310 1.18 -10.40 12.08
C GLU A 310 -0.29 -10.66 11.74
N THR A 311 -1.21 -9.82 12.23
CA THR A 311 -2.65 -9.99 12.01
C THR A 311 -3.31 -8.67 11.62
N ARG A 312 -4.54 -8.75 11.10
CA ARG A 312 -5.39 -7.58 10.84
C ARG A 312 -6.25 -7.20 12.05
N ALA A 313 -5.90 -7.62 13.25
CA ALA A 313 -6.73 -7.39 14.41
C ALA A 313 -6.82 -5.91 14.78
N LYS A 314 -7.99 -5.48 15.28
CA LYS A 314 -8.30 -4.09 15.67
C LYS A 314 -7.26 -3.47 16.61
N PHE A 315 -6.70 -4.28 17.52
CA PHE A 315 -5.78 -3.77 18.53
C PHE A 315 -4.49 -3.20 17.92
N HIS A 316 -4.07 -3.63 16.71
CA HIS A 316 -2.90 -3.07 16.03
C HIS A 316 -3.12 -1.60 15.63
N ALA A 317 -4.29 -1.31 15.02
CA ALA A 317 -4.65 0.07 14.70
C ALA A 317 -4.82 0.91 15.98
N ALA A 318 -5.45 0.35 17.02
CA ALA A 318 -5.64 1.03 18.29
C ALA A 318 -4.29 1.35 18.98
N SER A 319 -3.35 0.40 18.99
CA SER A 319 -2.02 0.59 19.55
C SER A 319 -1.20 1.63 18.77
N PHE A 320 -1.21 1.55 17.45
CA PHE A 320 -0.48 2.50 16.61
C PHE A 320 -1.00 3.94 16.76
N LEU A 321 -2.32 4.10 16.85
CA LEU A 321 -2.99 5.40 16.97
C LEU A 321 -3.17 5.84 18.44
N GLN A 322 -2.59 5.15 19.41
CA GLN A 322 -2.71 5.52 20.83
C GLN A 322 -2.22 6.96 21.06
N GLY A 323 -3.11 7.79 21.65
CA GLY A 323 -2.87 9.21 21.86
C GLY A 323 -3.18 10.13 20.69
N PHE A 324 -3.67 9.59 19.55
CA PHE A 324 -4.26 10.39 18.50
C PHE A 324 -5.71 10.73 18.83
N SER A 325 -6.11 11.99 18.57
CA SER A 325 -7.49 12.46 18.66
C SER A 325 -7.83 13.29 17.43
N GLY A 326 -8.86 12.90 16.69
CA GLY A 326 -9.24 13.59 15.47
C GLY A 326 -10.05 12.73 14.51
N TYR A 327 -9.92 13.03 13.22
CA TYR A 327 -10.63 12.33 12.15
C TYR A 327 -9.72 11.30 11.48
N LEU A 328 -10.26 10.10 11.30
CA LEU A 328 -9.57 9.01 10.61
C LEU A 328 -10.40 8.54 9.41
N GLU A 329 -9.89 8.76 8.21
CA GLU A 329 -10.52 8.29 6.98
C GLU A 329 -9.99 6.90 6.61
N THR A 330 -10.92 5.98 6.33
CA THR A 330 -10.60 4.59 6.03
C THR A 330 -11.59 4.00 5.01
N ASP A 331 -11.26 2.81 4.52
CA ASP A 331 -12.19 1.95 3.81
C ASP A 331 -13.30 1.39 4.74
N GLY A 332 -13.97 0.32 4.32
CA GLY A 332 -15.04 -0.34 5.09
C GLY A 332 -14.57 -1.34 6.14
N TYR A 333 -13.28 -1.48 6.44
CA TYR A 333 -12.81 -2.48 7.38
C TYR A 333 -13.24 -2.20 8.84
N GLN A 334 -13.79 -3.23 9.51
CA GLN A 334 -14.36 -3.07 10.86
C GLN A 334 -13.30 -2.84 11.96
N GLY A 335 -12.04 -3.17 11.72
CA GLY A 335 -10.94 -2.97 12.66
C GLY A 335 -10.73 -1.51 13.08
N TYR A 336 -11.25 -0.56 12.30
CA TYR A 336 -11.19 0.87 12.64
C TYR A 336 -12.43 1.36 13.41
N ASN A 337 -13.42 0.49 13.69
CA ASN A 337 -14.61 0.92 14.42
C ASN A 337 -14.32 1.17 15.91
N ASN A 338 -14.93 2.22 16.45
CA ASN A 338 -14.89 2.52 17.88
C ASN A 338 -13.46 2.56 18.44
N LEU A 339 -12.55 3.24 17.76
CA LEU A 339 -11.25 3.60 18.31
C LEU A 339 -11.45 4.78 19.27
N PRO A 340 -10.80 4.77 20.45
CA PRO A 340 -10.95 5.86 21.41
C PRO A 340 -10.56 7.22 20.82
N ASP A 341 -11.33 8.26 21.10
CA ASP A 341 -11.09 9.66 20.71
C ASP A 341 -10.97 9.91 19.21
N ILE A 342 -11.35 8.93 18.37
CA ILE A 342 -11.23 8.98 16.91
C ILE A 342 -12.61 8.99 16.27
N LYS A 343 -12.89 10.03 15.48
CA LYS A 343 -14.05 10.11 14.60
C LYS A 343 -13.70 9.50 13.24
N ARG A 344 -14.37 8.40 12.91
CA ARG A 344 -14.14 7.72 11.65
C ARG A 344 -14.89 8.41 10.52
N CYS A 345 -14.21 8.62 9.38
CA CYS A 345 -14.77 8.97 8.09
C CYS A 345 -14.70 7.76 7.16
N SER A 346 -15.80 7.40 6.49
CA SER A 346 -15.82 6.31 5.52
C SER A 346 -15.75 6.83 4.09
N CYS A 347 -15.07 6.09 3.24
CA CYS A 347 -14.77 6.45 1.86
C CYS A 347 -15.99 6.30 0.92
N TRP A 348 -16.42 7.38 0.28
CA TRP A 348 -17.48 7.38 -0.75
C TRP A 348 -17.06 6.75 -2.06
N ALA A 349 -15.74 6.69 -2.37
CA ALA A 349 -15.26 5.98 -3.55
C ALA A 349 -15.57 4.48 -3.48
N HIS A 350 -15.54 3.87 -2.28
CA HIS A 350 -15.95 2.49 -2.08
C HIS A 350 -17.45 2.30 -2.29
N VAL A 351 -18.29 3.21 -1.79
CA VAL A 351 -19.74 3.18 -2.06
C VAL A 351 -19.99 3.20 -3.57
N ARG A 352 -19.36 4.14 -4.27
CA ARG A 352 -19.46 4.24 -5.74
C ARG A 352 -19.01 2.96 -6.43
N ARG A 353 -17.89 2.37 -6.02
CA ARG A 353 -17.35 1.10 -6.58
C ARG A 353 -18.36 -0.04 -6.43
N TYR A 354 -18.98 -0.21 -5.25
CA TYR A 354 -19.99 -1.26 -5.04
C TYR A 354 -21.20 -1.10 -5.95
N PHE A 355 -21.68 0.13 -6.17
CA PHE A 355 -22.77 0.38 -7.12
C PHE A 355 -22.30 0.15 -8.58
N THR A 356 -21.11 0.56 -8.96
CA THR A 356 -20.54 0.31 -10.29
C THR A 356 -20.43 -1.20 -10.57
N ASP A 357 -19.93 -1.98 -9.60
CA ASP A 357 -19.83 -3.44 -9.71
C ASP A 357 -21.20 -4.14 -9.81
N ALA A 358 -22.26 -3.46 -9.40
CA ALA A 358 -23.62 -3.96 -9.48
C ALA A 358 -24.30 -3.67 -10.83
N ILE A 359 -23.71 -2.85 -11.69
CA ILE A 359 -24.24 -2.56 -13.03
C ILE A 359 -23.98 -3.77 -13.95
N PRO A 360 -24.99 -4.29 -14.63
CA PRO A 360 -24.80 -5.31 -15.66
C PRO A 360 -23.96 -4.77 -16.83
N LYS A 361 -23.09 -5.60 -17.40
CA LYS A 361 -22.27 -5.20 -18.54
C LYS A 361 -23.12 -4.67 -19.71
N GLY A 362 -22.71 -3.55 -20.28
CA GLY A 362 -23.39 -2.89 -21.40
C GLY A 362 -24.64 -2.08 -21.00
N LYS A 363 -24.88 -1.90 -19.69
CA LYS A 363 -26.01 -1.12 -19.16
C LYS A 363 -25.57 0.08 -18.32
N GLU A 364 -24.39 0.58 -18.54
CA GLU A 364 -23.78 1.67 -17.77
C GLU A 364 -24.57 2.99 -17.88
N TYR A 365 -25.39 3.14 -18.96
CA TYR A 365 -26.21 4.31 -19.23
C TYR A 365 -27.71 4.06 -19.05
N ASP A 366 -28.10 2.91 -18.50
CA ASP A 366 -29.51 2.62 -18.18
C ASP A 366 -29.91 3.23 -16.83
N TYR A 367 -30.36 4.47 -16.88
CA TYR A 367 -30.75 5.26 -15.70
C TYR A 367 -31.98 4.73 -14.93
N SER A 368 -32.67 3.74 -15.48
CA SER A 368 -33.75 3.05 -14.77
C SER A 368 -33.22 2.08 -13.70
N LEU A 369 -31.96 1.65 -13.84
CA LEU A 369 -31.33 0.69 -12.93
C LEU A 369 -30.92 1.35 -11.61
N PRO A 370 -31.31 0.78 -10.45
CA PRO A 370 -30.90 1.31 -9.14
C PRO A 370 -29.37 1.41 -8.97
N ALA A 371 -28.60 0.48 -9.55
CA ALA A 371 -27.15 0.53 -9.51
C ALA A 371 -26.58 1.79 -10.19
N VAL A 372 -27.13 2.16 -11.37
CA VAL A 372 -26.73 3.38 -12.10
C VAL A 372 -27.14 4.62 -11.33
N GLN A 373 -28.35 4.63 -10.74
CA GLN A 373 -28.81 5.75 -9.90
C GLN A 373 -27.89 5.97 -8.69
N GLY A 374 -27.46 4.88 -8.02
CA GLY A 374 -26.50 4.94 -6.91
C GLY A 374 -25.16 5.56 -7.33
N VAL A 375 -24.64 5.17 -8.52
CA VAL A 375 -23.41 5.78 -9.08
C VAL A 375 -23.63 7.27 -9.38
N GLN A 376 -24.81 7.69 -9.88
CA GLN A 376 -25.09 9.10 -10.15
C GLN A 376 -25.08 9.96 -8.87
N PHE A 377 -25.66 9.47 -7.76
CA PHE A 377 -25.59 10.19 -6.48
C PHE A 377 -24.14 10.38 -6.04
N CYS A 378 -23.35 9.32 -6.05
CA CYS A 378 -21.93 9.43 -5.73
C CYS A 378 -21.19 10.41 -6.66
N SER A 379 -21.44 10.34 -7.98
CA SER A 379 -20.80 11.23 -8.95
C SER A 379 -21.10 12.70 -8.68
N LYS A 380 -22.33 13.04 -8.30
CA LYS A 380 -22.69 14.42 -7.91
C LYS A 380 -21.87 14.92 -6.72
N LEU A 381 -21.62 14.07 -5.71
CA LEU A 381 -20.76 14.44 -4.57
C LEU A 381 -19.32 14.71 -5.02
N PHE A 382 -18.74 13.83 -5.86
CA PHE A 382 -17.41 14.04 -6.40
C PHE A 382 -17.31 15.28 -7.31
N ASP A 383 -18.40 15.63 -8.03
CA ASP A 383 -18.47 16.85 -8.82
C ASP A 383 -18.44 18.10 -7.94
N CYS A 384 -19.17 18.09 -6.82
CA CYS A 384 -19.15 19.15 -5.83
C CYS A 384 -17.74 19.35 -5.24
N GLU A 385 -17.08 18.26 -4.87
CA GLU A 385 -15.70 18.33 -4.35
C GLU A 385 -14.71 18.84 -5.40
N ARG A 386 -14.83 18.41 -6.67
CA ARG A 386 -14.00 18.95 -7.76
C ARG A 386 -14.23 20.46 -7.96
N TYR A 387 -15.47 20.90 -7.90
CA TYR A 387 -15.81 22.33 -7.97
C TYR A 387 -15.17 23.11 -6.80
N SER A 388 -15.33 22.60 -5.56
CA SER A 388 -14.76 23.21 -4.36
C SER A 388 -13.23 23.34 -4.46
N LYS A 389 -12.55 22.29 -4.96
CA LYS A 389 -11.12 22.28 -5.19
C LYS A 389 -10.69 23.29 -6.29
N ALA A 390 -11.42 23.33 -7.40
CA ALA A 390 -11.15 24.28 -8.50
C ALA A 390 -11.33 25.75 -8.06
N LYS A 391 -12.19 26.00 -7.09
CA LYS A 391 -12.38 27.33 -6.48
C LYS A 391 -11.38 27.63 -5.37
N ASN A 392 -10.50 26.72 -5.02
CA ASN A 392 -9.54 26.85 -3.91
C ASN A 392 -10.23 27.21 -2.58
N HIS A 393 -11.38 26.60 -2.28
CA HIS A 393 -12.07 26.85 -1.03
C HIS A 393 -11.18 26.47 0.16
N THR A 394 -11.14 27.35 1.16
CA THR A 394 -10.57 26.99 2.47
C THR A 394 -11.38 25.87 3.10
N ALA A 395 -10.86 25.24 4.14
CA ALA A 395 -11.58 24.17 4.84
C ALA A 395 -12.96 24.66 5.35
N GLU A 396 -13.04 25.86 5.88
CA GLU A 396 -14.27 26.45 6.38
C GLU A 396 -15.28 26.70 5.23
N GLN A 397 -14.80 27.28 4.11
CA GLN A 397 -15.63 27.48 2.92
C GLN A 397 -16.08 26.14 2.32
N ARG A 398 -15.22 25.12 2.33
CA ARG A 398 -15.56 23.76 1.87
C ARG A 398 -16.64 23.14 2.75
N LYS A 399 -16.51 23.25 4.06
CA LYS A 399 -17.54 22.78 5.00
C LYS A 399 -18.88 23.44 4.72
N GLN A 400 -18.91 24.77 4.61
CA GLN A 400 -20.13 25.51 4.30
C GLN A 400 -20.74 25.10 2.96
N PHE A 401 -19.92 24.97 1.92
CA PHE A 401 -20.33 24.51 0.60
C PHE A 401 -20.93 23.09 0.63
N ARG A 402 -20.33 22.18 1.40
CA ARG A 402 -20.87 20.82 1.61
C ARG A 402 -22.24 20.85 2.27
N LEU A 403 -22.41 21.65 3.29
CA LEU A 403 -23.70 21.78 3.98
C LEU A 403 -24.79 22.35 3.06
N GLU A 404 -24.44 23.27 2.16
CA GLU A 404 -25.37 23.89 1.23
C GLU A 404 -25.69 23.03 0.00
N LYS A 405 -24.69 22.37 -0.57
CA LYS A 405 -24.81 21.67 -1.87
C LYS A 405 -24.82 20.15 -1.76
N GLU A 406 -24.00 19.56 -0.88
CA GLU A 406 -23.90 18.10 -0.81
C GLU A 406 -24.87 17.48 0.18
N LYS A 407 -25.14 18.15 1.29
CA LYS A 407 -26.11 17.65 2.28
C LYS A 407 -27.50 17.35 1.68
N PRO A 408 -28.09 18.21 0.82
CA PRO A 408 -29.35 17.87 0.14
C PRO A 408 -29.22 16.64 -0.79
N ILE A 409 -28.08 16.47 -1.47
CA ILE A 409 -27.80 15.29 -2.31
C ILE A 409 -27.76 14.03 -1.44
N LEU A 410 -27.13 14.11 -0.28
CA LEU A 410 -27.03 13.01 0.68
C LEU A 410 -28.38 12.64 1.27
N GLU A 411 -29.19 13.63 1.64
CA GLU A 411 -30.57 13.40 2.13
C GLU A 411 -31.43 12.71 1.07
N ALA A 412 -31.34 13.15 -0.19
CA ALA A 412 -32.01 12.49 -1.31
C ALA A 412 -31.48 11.06 -1.54
N PHE A 413 -30.16 10.85 -1.43
CA PHE A 413 -29.53 9.52 -1.54
C PHE A 413 -30.03 8.57 -0.45
N TRP A 414 -30.07 9.00 0.81
CA TRP A 414 -30.52 8.14 1.91
C TRP A 414 -32.01 7.82 1.79
N ASN A 415 -32.83 8.78 1.43
CA ASN A 415 -34.26 8.54 1.19
C ASN A 415 -34.48 7.56 0.04
N TRP A 416 -33.73 7.70 -1.05
CA TRP A 416 -33.76 6.77 -2.16
C TRP A 416 -33.25 5.38 -1.75
N LEU A 417 -32.14 5.29 -1.02
CA LEU A 417 -31.54 4.03 -0.57
C LEU A 417 -32.46 3.23 0.34
N ASP A 418 -33.18 3.92 1.23
CA ASP A 418 -34.13 3.29 2.15
C ASP A 418 -35.36 2.67 1.45
N GLN A 419 -35.61 3.05 0.19
CA GLN A 419 -36.66 2.46 -0.63
C GLN A 419 -36.18 1.21 -1.39
N GLN A 420 -34.87 0.98 -1.47
CA GLN A 420 -34.34 -0.15 -2.21
C GLN A 420 -34.57 -1.46 -1.46
N ARG A 421 -35.06 -2.47 -2.18
CA ARG A 421 -35.30 -3.84 -1.64
C ARG A 421 -34.66 -4.90 -2.56
N PRO A 422 -33.32 -4.86 -2.72
CA PRO A 422 -32.67 -5.82 -3.60
C PRO A 422 -32.69 -7.24 -2.99
N ASN A 423 -32.76 -8.24 -3.84
CA ASN A 423 -32.71 -9.63 -3.42
C ASN A 423 -31.38 -9.95 -2.73
N LYS A 424 -31.46 -10.73 -1.63
CA LYS A 424 -30.28 -11.15 -0.86
C LYS A 424 -29.24 -11.87 -1.76
N GLY A 425 -27.96 -11.58 -1.57
CA GLY A 425 -26.86 -12.20 -2.32
C GLY A 425 -26.51 -11.50 -3.64
N THR A 426 -27.31 -10.55 -4.14
CA THR A 426 -27.01 -9.76 -5.34
C THR A 426 -25.90 -8.74 -5.08
N ARG A 427 -25.23 -8.28 -6.14
CA ARG A 427 -24.24 -7.20 -6.06
C ARG A 427 -24.90 -5.89 -5.59
N LEU A 428 -26.13 -5.61 -6.04
CA LEU A 428 -26.89 -4.44 -5.58
C LEU A 428 -27.18 -4.52 -4.08
N ALA A 429 -27.56 -5.69 -3.55
CA ALA A 429 -27.77 -5.87 -2.10
C ALA A 429 -26.48 -5.58 -1.30
N LYS A 430 -25.32 -5.99 -1.85
CA LYS A 430 -24.02 -5.66 -1.21
C LYS A 430 -23.78 -4.15 -1.20
N ALA A 431 -24.06 -3.45 -2.30
CA ALA A 431 -23.88 -2.00 -2.38
C ALA A 431 -24.80 -1.26 -1.38
N VAL A 432 -26.09 -1.63 -1.35
CA VAL A 432 -27.07 -1.06 -0.42
C VAL A 432 -26.65 -1.30 1.04
N ASN A 433 -26.37 -2.56 1.40
CA ASN A 433 -25.96 -2.91 2.77
C ASN A 433 -24.62 -2.24 3.17
N TYR A 434 -23.67 -2.12 2.22
CA TYR A 434 -22.41 -1.42 2.48
C TYR A 434 -22.64 0.03 2.88
N ALA A 435 -23.48 0.75 2.14
CA ALA A 435 -23.80 2.14 2.43
C ALA A 435 -24.60 2.27 3.74
N GLN A 436 -25.70 1.49 3.90
CA GLN A 436 -26.56 1.56 5.09
C GLN A 436 -25.79 1.31 6.39
N ASN A 437 -24.91 0.29 6.42
CA ASN A 437 -24.12 -0.05 7.60
C ASN A 437 -23.05 1.00 7.97
N ARG A 438 -22.84 2.02 7.12
CA ARG A 438 -21.82 3.06 7.29
C ARG A 438 -22.39 4.47 7.22
N LYS A 439 -23.71 4.61 7.29
CA LYS A 439 -24.41 5.90 7.16
C LYS A 439 -23.77 6.98 8.02
N ASP A 440 -23.58 6.71 9.31
CA ASP A 440 -23.03 7.69 10.24
C ASP A 440 -21.61 8.11 9.86
N THR A 441 -20.74 7.14 9.58
CA THR A 441 -19.33 7.40 9.23
C THR A 441 -19.16 7.98 7.82
N LEU A 442 -20.11 7.75 6.91
CA LEU A 442 -20.16 8.39 5.59
C LEU A 442 -20.61 9.85 5.65
N MET A 443 -21.29 10.24 6.72
CA MET A 443 -21.72 11.63 6.93
C MET A 443 -20.69 12.46 7.71
N THR A 444 -19.74 11.83 8.38
CA THR A 444 -18.75 12.50 9.26
C THR A 444 -17.94 13.57 8.54
N TYR A 445 -17.63 13.41 7.23
CA TYR A 445 -16.84 14.37 6.46
C TYR A 445 -17.49 15.76 6.36
N LEU A 446 -18.80 15.88 6.59
CA LEU A 446 -19.51 17.15 6.65
C LEU A 446 -19.16 17.97 7.89
N GLU A 447 -18.60 17.35 8.94
CA GLU A 447 -18.28 18.03 10.19
C GLU A 447 -17.08 18.97 10.05
N ASP A 448 -16.15 18.65 9.15
CA ASP A 448 -14.94 19.43 8.95
C ASP A 448 -14.48 19.41 7.48
N GLY A 449 -14.16 20.58 6.93
CA GLY A 449 -13.76 20.72 5.54
C GLY A 449 -12.38 20.12 5.19
N HIS A 450 -11.58 19.73 6.18
CA HIS A 450 -10.31 19.01 5.94
C HIS A 450 -10.52 17.51 5.71
N CYS A 451 -11.64 16.95 6.21
CA CYS A 451 -11.97 15.56 5.92
C CYS A 451 -12.14 15.36 4.41
N SER A 452 -11.58 14.31 3.87
CA SER A 452 -11.70 13.96 2.46
C SER A 452 -13.01 13.19 2.20
N LEU A 453 -13.53 13.24 0.98
CA LEU A 453 -14.65 12.39 0.54
C LEU A 453 -14.20 10.95 0.24
N SER A 454 -12.89 10.74 0.02
CA SER A 454 -12.33 9.46 -0.39
C SER A 454 -10.96 9.17 0.20
N ASN A 455 -10.72 7.88 0.46
CA ASN A 455 -9.44 7.36 0.95
C ASN A 455 -8.39 7.16 -0.16
N ASN A 456 -8.57 7.75 -1.34
CA ASN A 456 -7.70 7.52 -2.52
C ASN A 456 -6.24 7.89 -2.25
N LEU A 457 -5.98 8.88 -1.38
CA LEU A 457 -4.61 9.28 -1.04
C LEU A 457 -3.85 8.16 -0.32
N SER A 458 -4.50 7.44 0.61
CA SER A 458 -3.86 6.30 1.28
C SER A 458 -3.77 5.07 0.35
N GLU A 459 -4.79 4.84 -0.49
CA GLU A 459 -4.74 3.78 -1.51
C GLU A 459 -3.57 4.00 -2.49
N ASN A 460 -3.34 5.24 -2.92
CA ASN A 460 -2.18 5.58 -3.75
C ASN A 460 -0.85 5.47 -3.00
N ALA A 461 -0.83 5.84 -1.72
CA ALA A 461 0.36 5.79 -0.91
C ALA A 461 0.77 4.34 -0.52
N ILE A 462 -0.16 3.39 -0.44
CA ILE A 462 0.17 1.97 -0.20
C ILE A 462 0.58 1.23 -1.48
N ARG A 463 0.29 1.79 -2.66
CA ARG A 463 0.57 1.19 -3.97
C ARG A 463 2.04 0.84 -4.19
N PRO A 464 3.05 1.66 -3.85
CA PRO A 464 4.46 1.31 -4.01
C PRO A 464 4.82 -0.01 -3.33
N PHE A 465 4.30 -0.25 -2.13
CA PHE A 465 4.47 -1.53 -1.43
C PHE A 465 3.81 -2.69 -2.19
N THR A 466 2.58 -2.51 -2.67
CA THR A 466 1.85 -3.57 -3.39
C THR A 466 2.50 -3.92 -4.72
N VAL A 467 3.08 -2.94 -5.43
CA VAL A 467 3.86 -3.15 -6.65
C VAL A 467 5.17 -3.86 -6.33
N GLY A 468 5.92 -3.40 -5.32
CA GLY A 468 7.16 -4.04 -4.87
C GLY A 468 6.93 -5.50 -4.46
N ARG A 469 5.84 -5.78 -3.73
CA ARG A 469 5.45 -7.14 -3.32
C ARG A 469 5.29 -8.10 -4.51
N LYS A 470 4.79 -7.66 -5.64
CA LYS A 470 4.70 -8.48 -6.86
C LYS A 470 6.08 -8.95 -7.36
N ASN A 471 7.14 -8.21 -7.05
CA ASN A 471 8.51 -8.54 -7.46
C ASN A 471 9.22 -9.46 -6.45
N TRP A 472 9.08 -9.24 -5.13
CA TRP A 472 9.77 -10.01 -4.10
C TRP A 472 8.87 -11.03 -3.38
N LEU A 473 7.57 -11.02 -3.63
CA LEU A 473 6.52 -11.96 -3.20
C LEU A 473 6.30 -12.02 -1.68
N PHE A 474 7.34 -12.24 -0.88
CA PHE A 474 7.26 -12.45 0.56
C PHE A 474 8.43 -11.79 1.31
N SER A 475 8.30 -11.67 2.62
CA SER A 475 9.39 -11.40 3.56
C SER A 475 9.83 -12.69 4.24
N ALA A 476 11.14 -12.89 4.42
CA ALA A 476 11.64 -14.11 5.03
C ALA A 476 11.35 -14.18 6.54
N SER A 477 11.29 -13.01 7.22
CA SER A 477 11.13 -12.93 8.67
C SER A 477 10.33 -11.69 9.10
N PRO A 478 9.76 -11.68 10.32
CA PRO A 478 9.11 -10.51 10.92
C PRO A 478 10.02 -9.28 10.96
N LYS A 479 11.30 -9.46 11.34
CA LYS A 479 12.29 -8.38 11.33
C LYS A 479 12.47 -7.77 9.94
N GLY A 480 12.53 -8.62 8.90
CA GLY A 480 12.62 -8.17 7.51
C GLY A 480 11.37 -7.40 7.06
N ALA A 481 10.19 -7.81 7.50
CA ALA A 481 8.93 -7.12 7.21
C ALA A 481 8.84 -5.76 7.94
N ALA A 482 9.19 -5.73 9.22
CA ALA A 482 9.23 -4.50 10.03
C ALA A 482 10.26 -3.50 9.47
N SER A 483 11.47 -3.96 9.14
CA SER A 483 12.50 -3.14 8.51
C SER A 483 12.04 -2.61 7.15
N SER A 484 11.31 -3.41 6.37
CA SER A 484 10.72 -2.96 5.11
C SER A 484 9.70 -1.84 5.32
N ALA A 485 8.88 -1.90 6.38
CA ALA A 485 7.95 -0.82 6.73
C ALA A 485 8.70 0.48 7.02
N ILE A 486 9.78 0.43 7.80
CA ILE A 486 10.61 1.59 8.13
C ILE A 486 11.23 2.18 6.86
N VAL A 487 11.85 1.35 6.01
CA VAL A 487 12.53 1.85 4.80
C VAL A 487 11.53 2.39 3.78
N TYR A 488 10.36 1.74 3.56
CA TYR A 488 9.29 2.30 2.73
C TYR A 488 8.82 3.65 3.26
N THR A 489 8.71 3.80 4.59
CA THR A 489 8.39 5.08 5.21
C THR A 489 9.40 6.15 4.81
N MET A 490 10.72 5.88 4.92
CA MET A 490 11.75 6.85 4.54
C MET A 490 11.67 7.22 3.06
N VAL A 491 11.50 6.23 2.19
CA VAL A 491 11.42 6.45 0.73
C VAL A 491 10.19 7.27 0.36
N GLU A 492 9.02 6.92 0.87
CA GLU A 492 7.78 7.63 0.51
C GLU A 492 7.68 9.01 1.20
N MET A 493 8.25 9.16 2.40
CA MET A 493 8.40 10.47 3.03
C MET A 493 9.30 11.40 2.20
N ALA A 494 10.42 10.90 1.70
CA ALA A 494 11.33 11.68 0.85
C ALA A 494 10.70 12.08 -0.49
N LYS A 495 9.79 11.26 -1.05
CA LYS A 495 9.05 11.59 -2.28
C LYS A 495 7.94 12.61 -2.05
N ALA A 496 7.34 12.58 -0.86
CA ALA A 496 6.18 13.40 -0.55
C ALA A 496 6.55 14.82 -0.10
N ASN A 497 7.80 15.04 0.29
CA ASN A 497 8.37 16.31 0.79
C ASN A 497 9.56 16.76 -0.06
#